data_229b6acc8866e4f5598531f8668e4e12
#
_entry.id   229b6acc8866e4f5598531f8668e4e12
#
_cell.length_a   1.000
_cell.length_b   1.000
_cell.length_c   1.000
_cell.angle_alpha   90.00
_cell.angle_beta   90.00
_cell.angle_gamma   90.00
#
_symmetry.space_group_name_H-M   'P 1'
#
loop_
_entity.id
_entity.type
_entity.pdbx_description
1 polymer ?
#
loop_
_entity_poly.entity_id
_entity_poly.type
_entity_poly.pdbx_seq_one_letter_code
_entity_poly.pdbx_strand_id
1 'polypeptide(L)'
;DIEIPVDLKVGLVRSLHKVVQPRGKLPDPPSLVEMPTSPTRRAPHPNGKTYPEDEALLESMSYTRYTNHGWSYSARYARLIDCVERDVELIDNRDSPDICEYHGSVGRIGIIQEQGYKLRAVANPGRIYQCALQPLGKAIYDILPSLAWDCTHNQSKPFCFIQKTLSENKFVYSIDLSGATDYFPLSLQILILKEIFPYDLDSVNLFHDISRGVWQYGATKIRWSKGQPLGLYPSFGSFALVHGLLLFFLNEDRHNDDFFVLGDDVVILNSELYERYITLLSKIECPISHSKSLVSNTVAEFAGKLLTKHGVVEQTKWRNISDDSFLDNLRNIGPKAMRLLKPRQRKVAKILWDIPDFMGGLGFNPDGIPLEDRIFKGLCLFDGRETASYLMSFNKKIN
;
A
#
# COMPACT_ATOMS: atom_id res chain seq x y z
N ASP A 1 6.51 -23.26 -6.00
CA ASP A 1 5.54 -23.08 -4.89
C ASP A 1 5.90 -24.04 -3.76
N ILE A 2 5.99 -23.50 -2.54
CA ILE A 2 6.15 -24.34 -1.35
C ILE A 2 4.85 -25.11 -1.16
N GLU A 3 4.98 -26.39 -0.84
CA GLU A 3 3.84 -27.20 -0.48
C GLU A 3 3.34 -26.80 0.91
N ILE A 4 2.24 -26.08 0.95
CA ILE A 4 1.60 -25.67 2.20
C ILE A 4 0.92 -26.90 2.82
N PRO A 5 1.21 -27.21 4.10
CA PRO A 5 0.59 -28.35 4.79
C PRO A 5 -0.94 -28.30 4.72
N VAL A 6 -1.54 -29.46 4.46
CA VAL A 6 -3.01 -29.58 4.34
C VAL A 6 -3.71 -29.13 5.61
N ASP A 7 -3.18 -29.52 6.77
CA ASP A 7 -3.73 -29.13 8.08
C ASP A 7 -3.80 -27.62 8.27
N LEU A 8 -2.77 -26.91 7.78
CA LEU A 8 -2.75 -25.45 7.83
C LEU A 8 -3.85 -24.86 6.92
N LYS A 9 -3.99 -25.37 5.70
CA LYS A 9 -5.05 -24.92 4.77
C LYS A 9 -6.44 -25.12 5.36
N VAL A 10 -6.73 -26.31 5.85
CA VAL A 10 -8.02 -26.64 6.46
C VAL A 10 -8.27 -25.81 7.73
N GLY A 11 -7.24 -25.67 8.57
CA GLY A 11 -7.31 -24.86 9.78
C GLY A 11 -7.63 -23.40 9.48
N LEU A 12 -6.94 -22.78 8.52
CA LEU A 12 -7.18 -21.39 8.14
C LEU A 12 -8.58 -21.15 7.57
N VAL A 13 -9.08 -22.05 6.73
CA VAL A 13 -10.45 -21.96 6.18
C VAL A 13 -11.49 -22.06 7.32
N ARG A 14 -11.27 -22.96 8.28
CA ARG A 14 -12.15 -23.07 9.47
C ARG A 14 -12.13 -21.79 10.31
N SER A 15 -10.96 -21.22 10.53
CA SER A 15 -10.78 -19.97 11.28
C SER A 15 -11.43 -18.80 10.54
N LEU A 16 -11.29 -18.74 9.23
CA LEU A 16 -11.92 -17.73 8.39
C LEU A 16 -13.44 -17.66 8.61
N HIS A 17 -14.11 -18.81 8.55
CA HIS A 17 -15.58 -18.87 8.68
C HIS A 17 -16.12 -18.42 10.05
N LYS A 18 -15.23 -18.26 11.06
CA LYS A 18 -15.60 -17.69 12.36
C LYS A 18 -15.67 -16.15 12.34
N VAL A 19 -14.95 -15.50 11.43
CA VAL A 19 -14.77 -14.04 11.43
C VAL A 19 -15.22 -13.35 10.15
N VAL A 20 -15.26 -14.06 9.02
CA VAL A 20 -15.68 -13.52 7.73
C VAL A 20 -16.71 -14.46 7.09
N GLN A 21 -17.82 -13.88 6.66
CA GLN A 21 -18.83 -14.61 5.87
C GLN A 21 -18.52 -14.49 4.38
N PRO A 22 -18.88 -15.51 3.57
CA PRO A 22 -18.81 -15.42 2.13
C PRO A 22 -19.56 -14.19 1.61
N ARG A 23 -18.96 -13.49 0.65
CA ARG A 23 -19.52 -12.28 0.06
C ARG A 23 -20.39 -12.62 -1.15
N GLY A 24 -21.39 -11.79 -1.39
CA GLY A 24 -22.14 -11.81 -2.64
C GLY A 24 -21.28 -11.42 -3.82
N LYS A 25 -21.90 -11.42 -5.01
CA LYS A 25 -21.23 -11.05 -6.25
C LYS A 25 -20.66 -9.62 -6.17
N LEU A 26 -19.42 -9.47 -6.62
CA LEU A 26 -18.76 -8.18 -6.71
C LEU A 26 -19.41 -7.29 -7.80
N PRO A 27 -19.36 -5.97 -7.67
CA PRO A 27 -19.74 -5.06 -8.74
C PRO A 27 -18.84 -5.26 -9.96
N ASP A 28 -19.32 -4.86 -11.12
CA ASP A 28 -18.52 -4.88 -12.32
C ASP A 28 -17.33 -3.91 -12.20
N PRO A 29 -16.19 -4.22 -12.83
CA PRO A 29 -15.06 -3.31 -12.89
C PRO A 29 -15.44 -1.96 -13.53
N PRO A 30 -14.82 -0.84 -13.08
CA PRO A 30 -14.97 0.44 -13.74
C PRO A 30 -14.33 0.40 -15.13
N SER A 31 -14.79 1.24 -16.05
CA SER A 31 -14.08 1.45 -17.31
C SER A 31 -12.75 2.19 -17.08
N LEU A 32 -11.85 2.16 -18.07
CA LEU A 32 -10.58 2.90 -18.01
C LEU A 32 -10.79 4.41 -17.82
N VAL A 33 -11.89 4.93 -18.34
CA VAL A 33 -12.23 6.36 -18.23
C VAL A 33 -12.64 6.74 -16.81
N GLU A 34 -13.31 5.84 -16.11
CA GLU A 34 -13.82 6.09 -14.75
C GLU A 34 -12.76 5.84 -13.65
N MET A 35 -11.63 5.24 -14.00
CA MET A 35 -10.64 4.88 -13.00
C MET A 35 -10.06 6.11 -12.31
N PRO A 36 -10.17 6.22 -10.97
CA PRO A 36 -9.63 7.34 -10.25
C PRO A 36 -8.10 7.44 -10.42
N THR A 37 -7.61 8.67 -10.51
CA THR A 37 -6.19 8.97 -10.63
C THR A 37 -5.44 8.64 -9.34
N SER A 38 -4.27 8.05 -9.47
CA SER A 38 -3.28 7.96 -8.40
C SER A 38 -2.14 8.94 -8.69
N PRO A 39 -1.48 9.53 -7.68
CA PRO A 39 -0.31 10.39 -7.89
C PRO A 39 0.83 9.74 -8.68
N THR A 40 0.89 8.40 -8.66
CA THR A 40 1.88 7.60 -9.39
C THR A 40 1.37 7.06 -10.72
N ARG A 41 0.15 7.40 -11.12
CA ARG A 41 -0.50 6.90 -12.34
C ARG A 41 -1.02 8.06 -13.17
N ARG A 42 -1.04 7.84 -14.50
CA ARG A 42 -1.67 8.80 -15.39
C ARG A 42 -3.16 8.93 -15.05
N ALA A 43 -3.62 10.17 -15.03
CA ALA A 43 -5.04 10.47 -14.99
C ALA A 43 -5.74 9.82 -16.19
N PRO A 44 -7.04 9.48 -16.10
CA PRO A 44 -7.86 9.23 -17.27
C PRO A 44 -7.71 10.40 -18.23
N HIS A 45 -7.66 10.10 -19.53
CA HIS A 45 -7.56 11.17 -20.53
C HIS A 45 -8.80 12.09 -20.39
N PRO A 46 -8.64 13.43 -20.36
CA PRO A 46 -9.75 14.34 -20.07
C PRO A 46 -10.91 14.23 -21.07
N ASN A 47 -10.66 13.69 -22.27
CA ASN A 47 -11.66 13.48 -23.31
C ASN A 47 -12.20 12.03 -23.36
N GLY A 48 -12.01 11.22 -22.31
CA GLY A 48 -12.45 9.82 -22.30
C GLY A 48 -11.65 8.87 -23.18
N LYS A 49 -10.50 9.30 -23.72
CA LYS A 49 -9.67 8.47 -24.60
C LYS A 49 -8.66 7.64 -23.82
N THR A 50 -8.23 6.53 -24.39
CA THR A 50 -7.16 5.69 -23.83
C THR A 50 -5.78 6.28 -24.11
N TYR A 51 -4.83 5.98 -23.25
CA TYR A 51 -3.43 6.25 -23.51
C TYR A 51 -2.82 5.19 -24.44
N PRO A 52 -1.79 5.53 -25.26
CA PRO A 52 -1.16 4.58 -26.17
C PRO A 52 -0.67 3.29 -25.53
N GLU A 53 -0.26 3.35 -24.25
CA GLU A 53 0.15 2.14 -23.52
C GLU A 53 -1.03 1.20 -23.21
N ASP A 54 -2.21 1.76 -22.94
CA ASP A 54 -3.43 0.98 -22.72
C ASP A 54 -3.91 0.39 -24.05
N GLU A 55 -3.81 1.13 -25.15
CA GLU A 55 -4.11 0.64 -26.51
C GLU A 55 -3.20 -0.53 -26.90
N ALA A 56 -1.88 -0.37 -26.74
CA ALA A 56 -0.94 -1.45 -27.03
C ALA A 56 -1.21 -2.71 -26.20
N LEU A 57 -1.66 -2.55 -24.95
CA LEU A 57 -2.03 -3.66 -24.11
C LEU A 57 -3.33 -4.33 -24.62
N LEU A 58 -4.34 -3.53 -24.99
CA LEU A 58 -5.61 -4.05 -25.57
C LEU A 58 -5.36 -4.78 -26.88
N GLU A 59 -4.52 -4.23 -27.77
CA GLU A 59 -4.15 -4.90 -29.01
C GLU A 59 -3.43 -6.23 -28.75
N SER A 60 -2.49 -6.27 -27.81
CA SER A 60 -1.80 -7.51 -27.46
C SER A 60 -2.74 -8.57 -26.90
N MET A 61 -3.78 -8.14 -26.16
CA MET A 61 -4.83 -9.02 -25.65
C MET A 61 -5.76 -9.51 -26.76
N SER A 62 -6.13 -8.63 -27.71
CA SER A 62 -6.98 -9.00 -28.86
C SER A 62 -6.26 -9.94 -29.82
N TYR A 63 -4.98 -9.73 -30.09
CA TYR A 63 -4.19 -10.63 -30.91
C TYR A 63 -4.13 -12.03 -30.32
N THR A 64 -4.03 -12.18 -29.01
CA THR A 64 -4.06 -13.47 -28.33
C THR A 64 -5.45 -14.12 -28.30
N ARG A 65 -6.55 -13.38 -28.54
CA ARG A 65 -7.90 -13.97 -28.74
C ARG A 65 -7.96 -14.84 -30.01
N TYR A 66 -7.21 -14.51 -31.04
CA TYR A 66 -7.27 -15.17 -32.36
C TYR A 66 -6.17 -16.21 -32.58
N THR A 67 -5.13 -16.23 -31.79
CA THR A 67 -4.07 -17.23 -31.88
C THR A 67 -4.30 -18.37 -30.90
N ASN A 68 -4.55 -19.58 -31.39
CA ASN A 68 -4.72 -20.81 -30.59
C ASN A 68 -3.47 -21.22 -29.77
N HIS A 69 -2.54 -20.32 -29.52
CA HIS A 69 -1.28 -20.58 -28.85
C HIS A 69 -1.23 -19.91 -27.47
N GLY A 70 -1.63 -20.62 -26.46
CA GLY A 70 -1.41 -20.25 -25.07
C GLY A 70 -2.50 -19.35 -24.50
N TRP A 71 -2.67 -19.44 -23.26
CA TRP A 71 -3.63 -18.77 -22.41
C TRP A 71 -3.58 -17.24 -22.55
N SER A 72 -4.51 -16.68 -23.29
CA SER A 72 -4.74 -15.24 -23.29
C SER A 72 -5.52 -14.87 -22.03
N TYR A 73 -5.00 -13.94 -21.24
CA TYR A 73 -5.73 -13.36 -20.11
C TYR A 73 -7.12 -12.85 -20.54
N SER A 74 -7.22 -12.24 -21.73
CA SER A 74 -8.46 -11.73 -22.26
C SER A 74 -9.52 -12.80 -22.54
N ALA A 75 -9.14 -13.96 -23.08
CA ALA A 75 -10.10 -15.04 -23.39
C ALA A 75 -10.70 -15.64 -22.10
N ARG A 76 -9.86 -15.87 -21.08
CA ARG A 76 -10.30 -16.45 -19.81
C ARG A 76 -11.10 -15.46 -18.96
N TYR A 77 -10.76 -14.18 -19.02
CA TYR A 77 -11.34 -13.11 -18.20
C TYR A 77 -12.12 -12.11 -19.04
N ALA A 78 -12.64 -12.54 -20.21
CA ALA A 78 -13.32 -11.67 -21.18
C ALA A 78 -14.36 -10.77 -20.51
N ARG A 79 -15.19 -11.32 -19.62
CA ARG A 79 -16.21 -10.55 -18.92
C ARG A 79 -15.62 -9.37 -18.13
N LEU A 80 -14.52 -9.57 -17.39
CA LEU A 80 -13.89 -8.52 -16.59
C LEU A 80 -13.22 -7.46 -17.47
N ILE A 81 -12.58 -7.90 -18.55
CA ILE A 81 -11.89 -7.02 -19.49
C ILE A 81 -12.89 -6.23 -20.33
N ASP A 82 -13.97 -6.86 -20.82
CA ASP A 82 -15.03 -6.18 -21.57
C ASP A 82 -15.69 -5.07 -20.75
N CYS A 83 -15.84 -5.24 -19.43
CA CYS A 83 -16.30 -4.15 -18.55
C CYS A 83 -15.33 -2.99 -18.50
N VAL A 84 -14.03 -3.24 -18.52
CA VAL A 84 -13.00 -2.20 -18.50
C VAL A 84 -12.90 -1.46 -19.84
N GLU A 85 -13.09 -2.17 -20.94
CA GLU A 85 -13.00 -1.63 -22.30
C GLU A 85 -14.25 -0.88 -22.74
N ARG A 86 -15.42 -1.10 -22.10
CA ARG A 86 -16.63 -0.36 -22.45
C ARG A 86 -16.41 1.14 -22.32
N ASP A 87 -17.02 1.91 -23.16
CA ASP A 87 -16.95 3.37 -23.18
C ASP A 87 -15.55 3.95 -23.48
N VAL A 88 -14.64 3.12 -23.99
CA VAL A 88 -13.28 3.54 -24.34
C VAL A 88 -13.18 3.87 -25.83
N GLU A 89 -12.84 5.11 -26.14
CA GLU A 89 -12.38 5.51 -27.48
C GLU A 89 -10.87 5.40 -27.56
N LEU A 90 -10.37 4.67 -28.56
CA LEU A 90 -8.93 4.57 -28.82
C LEU A 90 -8.39 5.88 -29.39
N ILE A 91 -7.22 6.28 -28.91
CA ILE A 91 -6.50 7.43 -29.46
C ILE A 91 -5.68 6.95 -30.64
N ASP A 92 -5.95 7.48 -31.82
CA ASP A 92 -5.09 7.24 -32.98
C ASP A 92 -3.80 8.07 -32.85
N ASN A 93 -2.79 7.46 -32.25
CA ASN A 93 -1.47 8.06 -31.97
C ASN A 93 -0.36 7.30 -32.73
N ARG A 94 -0.45 7.26 -34.05
CA ARG A 94 0.57 6.59 -34.89
C ARG A 94 1.98 7.21 -34.80
N ASP A 95 2.10 8.39 -34.18
CA ASP A 95 3.35 9.15 -34.13
C ASP A 95 3.98 9.25 -32.72
N SER A 96 3.54 8.45 -31.74
CA SER A 96 4.13 8.51 -30.39
C SER A 96 5.36 7.60 -30.30
N PRO A 97 6.57 8.14 -30.09
CA PRO A 97 7.80 7.36 -30.00
C PRO A 97 7.94 6.52 -28.72
N ASP A 98 7.04 6.70 -27.75
CA ASP A 98 7.11 6.07 -26.43
C ASP A 98 6.09 4.96 -26.22
N ILE A 99 5.75 4.21 -27.26
CA ILE A 99 4.95 2.99 -27.10
C ILE A 99 5.79 2.01 -26.32
N CYS A 100 5.54 1.91 -25.02
CA CYS A 100 6.14 0.88 -24.20
C CYS A 100 5.63 -0.47 -24.68
N GLU A 101 6.54 -1.25 -25.25
CA GLU A 101 6.28 -2.62 -25.67
C GLU A 101 5.90 -3.48 -24.48
N TYR A 102 4.60 -3.58 -24.19
CA TYR A 102 4.06 -4.51 -23.21
C TYR A 102 4.04 -5.97 -23.74
N HIS A 103 4.70 -6.23 -24.87
CA HIS A 103 4.69 -7.54 -25.50
C HIS A 103 5.01 -8.68 -24.54
N GLY A 104 3.95 -9.35 -24.07
CA GLY A 104 4.01 -10.50 -23.20
C GLY A 104 4.36 -10.21 -21.74
N SER A 105 4.23 -8.96 -21.26
CA SER A 105 4.34 -8.62 -19.82
C SER A 105 3.07 -8.00 -19.28
N VAL A 106 2.76 -8.28 -18.00
CA VAL A 106 1.56 -7.76 -17.32
C VAL A 106 1.76 -6.37 -16.74
N GLY A 107 3.01 -5.92 -16.66
CA GLY A 107 3.37 -4.61 -16.15
C GLY A 107 4.88 -4.44 -16.00
N ARG A 108 5.28 -3.32 -15.42
CA ARG A 108 6.68 -2.92 -15.22
C ARG A 108 7.01 -2.77 -13.74
N ILE A 109 8.28 -3.03 -13.38
CA ILE A 109 8.80 -2.73 -12.06
C ILE A 109 9.49 -1.39 -12.09
N GLY A 110 9.02 -0.48 -11.23
CA GLY A 110 9.63 0.82 -10.97
C GLY A 110 10.34 0.84 -9.63
N ILE A 111 11.38 1.66 -9.51
CA ILE A 111 12.04 1.93 -8.24
C ILE A 111 11.59 3.29 -7.73
N ILE A 112 11.05 3.30 -6.51
CA ILE A 112 10.63 4.51 -5.83
C ILE A 112 11.56 4.77 -4.66
N GLN A 113 12.06 6.00 -4.56
CA GLN A 113 12.82 6.43 -3.39
C GLN A 113 11.87 6.96 -2.32
N GLU A 114 11.87 6.29 -1.19
CA GLU A 114 11.12 6.67 0.00
C GLU A 114 11.96 7.54 0.96
N GLN A 115 11.30 8.04 2.00
CA GLN A 115 11.98 8.73 3.10
C GLN A 115 12.99 7.79 3.78
N GLY A 116 14.08 8.38 4.30
CA GLY A 116 15.15 7.62 4.94
C GLY A 116 16.06 6.89 3.93
N TYR A 117 16.14 7.39 2.69
CA TYR A 117 16.99 6.84 1.61
C TYR A 117 16.69 5.40 1.23
N LYS A 118 15.49 4.91 1.55
CA LYS A 118 15.04 3.57 1.17
C LYS A 118 14.60 3.55 -0.28
N LEU A 119 15.06 2.57 -1.04
CA LEU A 119 14.57 2.25 -2.37
C LEU A 119 13.54 1.13 -2.27
N ARG A 120 12.39 1.32 -2.87
CA ARG A 120 11.34 0.30 -2.94
C ARG A 120 11.08 -0.06 -4.39
N ALA A 121 11.17 -1.34 -4.71
CA ALA A 121 10.70 -1.86 -5.98
C ALA A 121 9.17 -2.00 -5.93
N VAL A 122 8.47 -1.38 -6.88
CA VAL A 122 7.01 -1.44 -6.99
C VAL A 122 6.64 -1.97 -8.36
N ALA A 123 5.77 -2.95 -8.38
CA ALA A 123 5.20 -3.49 -9.59
C ALA A 123 4.04 -2.60 -10.06
N ASN A 124 4.19 -2.00 -11.23
CA ASN A 124 3.17 -1.18 -11.87
C ASN A 124 2.49 -2.01 -12.97
N PRO A 125 1.33 -2.61 -12.71
CA PRO A 125 0.59 -3.37 -13.72
C PRO A 125 -0.02 -2.43 -14.76
N GLY A 126 -0.38 -2.97 -15.91
CA GLY A 126 -1.21 -2.29 -16.87
C GLY A 126 -2.52 -1.80 -16.24
N ARG A 127 -3.00 -0.63 -16.64
CA ARG A 127 -4.21 -0.01 -16.07
C ARG A 127 -5.44 -0.90 -16.20
N ILE A 128 -5.56 -1.61 -17.30
CA ILE A 128 -6.66 -2.56 -17.55
C ILE A 128 -6.76 -3.59 -16.43
N TYR A 129 -5.64 -4.19 -16.04
CA TYR A 129 -5.61 -5.17 -14.94
C TYR A 129 -5.97 -4.54 -13.60
N GLN A 130 -5.52 -3.29 -13.36
CA GLN A 130 -5.87 -2.58 -12.14
C GLN A 130 -7.37 -2.25 -12.07
N CYS A 131 -7.97 -1.83 -13.18
CA CYS A 131 -9.41 -1.62 -13.28
C CYS A 131 -10.18 -2.91 -13.01
N ALA A 132 -9.78 -4.01 -13.69
CA ALA A 132 -10.42 -5.32 -13.53
C ALA A 132 -10.32 -5.86 -12.09
N LEU A 133 -9.23 -5.56 -11.38
CA LEU A 133 -9.00 -5.99 -9.99
C LEU A 133 -9.55 -5.04 -8.93
N GLN A 134 -9.98 -3.83 -9.30
CA GLN A 134 -10.44 -2.83 -8.35
C GLN A 134 -11.59 -3.30 -7.46
N PRO A 135 -12.66 -3.95 -7.99
CA PRO A 135 -13.77 -4.41 -7.15
C PRO A 135 -13.32 -5.41 -6.08
N LEU A 136 -12.46 -6.36 -6.45
CA LEU A 136 -11.90 -7.33 -5.51
C LEU A 136 -11.08 -6.62 -4.42
N GLY A 137 -10.19 -5.70 -4.80
CA GLY A 137 -9.38 -4.97 -3.85
C GLY A 137 -10.21 -4.14 -2.88
N LYS A 138 -11.21 -3.39 -3.36
CA LYS A 138 -12.14 -2.63 -2.52
C LYS A 138 -12.87 -3.53 -1.53
N ALA A 139 -13.43 -4.64 -2.01
CA ALA A 139 -14.18 -5.58 -1.16
C ALA A 139 -13.30 -6.19 -0.07
N ILE A 140 -12.01 -6.46 -0.33
CA ILE A 140 -11.06 -6.90 0.69
C ILE A 140 -10.83 -5.79 1.72
N TYR A 141 -10.59 -4.54 1.28
CA TYR A 141 -10.41 -3.40 2.19
C TYR A 141 -11.64 -3.14 3.06
N ASP A 142 -12.85 -3.41 2.58
CA ASP A 142 -14.10 -3.28 3.33
C ASP A 142 -14.27 -4.37 4.41
N ILE A 143 -13.52 -5.47 4.31
CA ILE A 143 -13.51 -6.53 5.32
C ILE A 143 -12.59 -6.16 6.49
N LEU A 144 -11.42 -5.56 6.22
CA LEU A 144 -10.38 -5.32 7.22
C LEU A 144 -10.86 -4.60 8.49
N PRO A 145 -11.69 -3.54 8.45
CA PRO A 145 -12.18 -2.86 9.66
C PRO A 145 -12.98 -3.76 10.61
N SER A 146 -13.61 -4.82 10.10
CA SER A 146 -14.37 -5.76 10.91
C SER A 146 -13.52 -6.74 11.69
N LEU A 147 -12.24 -6.86 11.37
CA LEU A 147 -11.30 -7.75 12.03
C LEU A 147 -10.70 -7.07 13.26
N ALA A 148 -10.84 -7.72 14.41
CA ALA A 148 -10.43 -7.14 15.70
C ALA A 148 -8.93 -6.78 15.75
N TRP A 149 -8.09 -7.54 15.08
CA TRP A 149 -6.63 -7.36 15.05
C TRP A 149 -6.11 -6.41 13.97
N ASP A 150 -6.94 -6.07 12.97
CA ASP A 150 -6.49 -5.26 11.85
C ASP A 150 -6.36 -3.78 12.24
N CYS A 151 -5.23 -3.18 11.83
CA CYS A 151 -4.88 -1.80 12.10
C CYS A 151 -4.77 -0.94 10.82
N THR A 152 -5.19 -1.44 9.66
CA THR A 152 -5.07 -0.72 8.37
C THR A 152 -5.73 0.65 8.41
N HIS A 153 -6.91 0.76 9.02
CA HIS A 153 -7.65 2.02 9.12
C HIS A 153 -7.45 2.77 10.45
N ASN A 154 -6.84 2.12 11.45
CA ASN A 154 -6.53 2.73 12.74
C ASN A 154 -5.22 2.18 13.31
N GLN A 155 -4.11 2.80 12.92
CA GLN A 155 -2.76 2.39 13.31
C GLN A 155 -2.48 2.56 14.81
N SER A 156 -3.24 3.41 15.51
CA SER A 156 -3.09 3.62 16.95
C SER A 156 -3.87 2.64 17.84
N LYS A 157 -4.70 1.79 17.22
CA LYS A 157 -5.54 0.80 17.92
C LYS A 157 -4.79 -0.04 18.98
N PRO A 158 -3.56 -0.57 18.72
CA PRO A 158 -2.86 -1.40 19.68
C PRO A 158 -2.11 -0.62 20.78
N PHE A 159 -2.00 0.70 20.69
CA PHE A 159 -1.08 1.46 21.55
C PHE A 159 -1.35 1.31 23.03
N CYS A 160 -2.61 1.38 23.45
CA CYS A 160 -2.97 1.22 24.85
C CYS A 160 -2.65 -0.19 25.38
N PHE A 161 -2.85 -1.23 24.57
CA PHE A 161 -2.54 -2.62 24.93
C PHE A 161 -1.03 -2.84 25.04
N ILE A 162 -0.26 -2.31 24.09
CA ILE A 162 1.22 -2.34 24.10
C ILE A 162 1.74 -1.63 25.37
N GLN A 163 1.26 -0.41 25.66
CA GLN A 163 1.70 0.38 26.80
C GLN A 163 1.33 -0.31 28.13
N LYS A 164 0.16 -0.92 28.22
CA LYS A 164 -0.26 -1.72 29.37
C LYS A 164 0.70 -2.90 29.57
N THR A 165 1.00 -3.67 28.52
CA THR A 165 1.91 -4.82 28.59
C THR A 165 3.31 -4.41 29.06
N LEU A 166 3.84 -3.30 28.52
CA LEU A 166 5.13 -2.74 28.93
C LEU A 166 5.09 -2.22 30.39
N SER A 167 3.96 -1.66 30.85
CA SER A 167 3.81 -1.20 32.24
C SER A 167 3.80 -2.35 33.24
N GLU A 168 3.32 -3.53 32.80
CA GLU A 168 3.35 -4.77 33.55
C GLU A 168 4.72 -5.49 33.47
N ASN A 169 5.72 -4.85 32.85
CA ASN A 169 7.07 -5.39 32.62
C ASN A 169 7.08 -6.73 31.84
N LYS A 170 6.06 -6.93 30.99
CA LYS A 170 5.94 -8.09 30.08
C LYS A 170 6.57 -7.78 28.73
N PHE A 171 7.04 -8.83 28.04
CA PHE A 171 7.62 -8.69 26.72
C PHE A 171 6.56 -8.37 25.65
N VAL A 172 6.95 -7.51 24.75
CA VAL A 172 6.24 -7.19 23.50
C VAL A 172 7.14 -7.60 22.34
N TYR A 173 6.56 -8.26 21.36
CA TYR A 173 7.23 -8.81 20.19
C TYR A 173 6.79 -8.01 18.96
N SER A 174 7.62 -7.06 18.53
CA SER A 174 7.43 -6.29 17.29
C SER A 174 8.19 -6.99 16.17
N ILE A 175 7.49 -7.52 15.18
CA ILE A 175 8.07 -8.38 14.15
C ILE A 175 7.95 -7.72 12.78
N ASP A 176 9.08 -7.60 12.09
CA ASP A 176 9.19 -7.14 10.70
C ASP A 176 9.56 -8.34 9.82
N LEU A 177 8.78 -8.59 8.76
CA LEU A 177 9.07 -9.63 7.79
C LEU A 177 10.05 -9.14 6.74
N SER A 178 11.04 -9.95 6.41
CA SER A 178 11.99 -9.63 5.34
C SER A 178 11.40 -9.94 3.98
N GLY A 179 11.16 -8.90 3.15
CA GLY A 179 10.56 -9.09 1.83
C GLY A 179 9.18 -9.75 1.90
N ALA A 180 8.32 -9.29 2.81
CA ALA A 180 7.04 -9.90 3.15
C ALA A 180 6.20 -10.29 1.91
N THR A 181 6.03 -9.37 0.96
CA THR A 181 5.27 -9.63 -0.27
C THR A 181 5.94 -10.63 -1.20
N ASP A 182 7.27 -10.77 -1.15
CA ASP A 182 8.01 -11.73 -2.00
C ASP A 182 7.99 -13.15 -1.44
N TYR A 183 7.91 -13.30 -0.12
CA TYR A 183 8.05 -14.60 0.55
C TYR A 183 6.76 -15.15 1.13
N PHE A 184 5.78 -14.32 1.48
CA PHE A 184 4.51 -14.80 2.01
C PHE A 184 3.71 -15.51 0.91
N PRO A 185 3.27 -16.78 1.11
CA PRO A 185 2.71 -17.59 0.04
C PRO A 185 1.43 -17.00 -0.57
N LEU A 186 1.47 -16.69 -1.86
CA LEU A 186 0.27 -16.25 -2.60
C LEU A 186 -0.80 -17.34 -2.62
N SER A 187 -0.41 -18.62 -2.65
CA SER A 187 -1.34 -19.76 -2.64
C SER A 187 -2.28 -19.77 -1.43
N LEU A 188 -1.79 -19.35 -0.24
CA LEU A 188 -2.66 -19.17 0.94
C LEU A 188 -3.64 -18.03 0.74
N GLN A 189 -3.20 -16.93 0.17
CA GLN A 189 -4.06 -15.77 -0.07
C GLN A 189 -5.17 -16.12 -1.06
N ILE A 190 -4.84 -16.80 -2.16
CA ILE A 190 -5.80 -17.23 -3.16
C ILE A 190 -6.80 -18.24 -2.58
N LEU A 191 -6.34 -19.17 -1.73
CA LEU A 191 -7.24 -20.11 -1.05
C LEU A 191 -8.30 -19.35 -0.23
N ILE A 192 -7.87 -18.43 0.61
CA ILE A 192 -8.77 -17.64 1.48
C ILE A 192 -9.70 -16.74 0.67
N LEU A 193 -9.18 -16.08 -0.37
CA LEU A 193 -10.01 -15.24 -1.24
C LEU A 193 -11.08 -16.03 -1.99
N LYS A 194 -10.82 -17.28 -2.42
CA LYS A 194 -11.82 -18.14 -3.04
C LYS A 194 -12.96 -18.52 -2.09
N GLU A 195 -12.67 -18.71 -0.82
CA GLU A 195 -13.70 -18.95 0.20
C GLU A 195 -14.54 -17.70 0.49
N ILE A 196 -13.94 -16.51 0.45
CA ILE A 196 -14.65 -15.25 0.69
C ILE A 196 -15.50 -14.84 -0.53
N PHE A 197 -14.98 -15.06 -1.74
CA PHE A 197 -15.59 -14.61 -3.01
C PHE A 197 -15.94 -15.78 -3.93
N PRO A 198 -16.81 -16.72 -3.50
CA PRO A 198 -17.13 -17.94 -4.28
C PRO A 198 -17.87 -17.62 -5.60
N TYR A 199 -18.50 -16.47 -5.71
CA TYR A 199 -19.24 -16.03 -6.90
C TYR A 199 -18.40 -15.21 -7.89
N ASP A 200 -17.13 -14.88 -7.54
CA ASP A 200 -16.22 -14.04 -8.33
C ASP A 200 -14.83 -14.67 -8.47
N LEU A 201 -14.82 -16.00 -8.70
CA LEU A 201 -13.59 -16.76 -8.85
C LEU A 201 -12.71 -16.24 -9.99
N ASP A 202 -13.31 -15.64 -11.03
CA ASP A 202 -12.56 -15.03 -12.13
C ASP A 202 -11.70 -13.85 -11.65
N SER A 203 -12.22 -12.99 -10.78
CA SER A 203 -11.45 -11.88 -10.18
C SER A 203 -10.30 -12.38 -9.32
N VAL A 204 -10.53 -13.43 -8.52
CA VAL A 204 -9.49 -14.05 -7.69
C VAL A 204 -8.44 -14.76 -8.54
N ASN A 205 -8.86 -15.48 -9.57
CA ASN A 205 -7.94 -16.15 -10.49
C ASN A 205 -7.14 -15.13 -11.33
N LEU A 206 -7.75 -14.01 -11.75
CA LEU A 206 -7.06 -12.92 -12.44
C LEU A 206 -5.95 -12.33 -11.55
N PHE A 207 -6.24 -12.10 -10.27
CA PHE A 207 -5.23 -11.64 -9.30
C PHE A 207 -4.06 -12.63 -9.20
N HIS A 208 -4.33 -13.93 -9.11
CA HIS A 208 -3.31 -14.97 -9.12
C HIS A 208 -2.48 -14.95 -10.41
N ASP A 209 -3.14 -14.98 -11.56
CA ASP A 209 -2.48 -15.14 -12.87
C ASP A 209 -1.62 -13.90 -13.21
N ILE A 210 -2.08 -12.69 -12.89
CA ILE A 210 -1.27 -11.47 -13.04
C ILE A 210 -0.09 -11.50 -12.10
N SER A 211 -0.27 -11.92 -10.84
CA SER A 211 0.82 -12.03 -9.88
C SER A 211 1.91 -13.01 -10.35
N ARG A 212 1.54 -14.09 -11.03
CA ARG A 212 2.45 -15.09 -11.62
C ARG A 212 2.89 -14.75 -13.06
N GLY A 213 2.35 -13.68 -13.62
CA GLY A 213 2.68 -13.20 -14.96
C GLY A 213 4.12 -12.79 -15.14
N VAL A 214 4.47 -12.38 -16.35
CA VAL A 214 5.77 -11.83 -16.68
C VAL A 214 5.78 -10.33 -16.41
N TRP A 215 6.76 -9.85 -15.66
CA TRP A 215 6.98 -8.44 -15.36
C TRP A 215 8.26 -7.95 -16.01
N GLN A 216 8.29 -6.69 -16.44
CA GLN A 216 9.44 -6.07 -17.08
C GLN A 216 10.19 -5.18 -16.10
N TYR A 217 11.51 -5.36 -16.01
CA TYR A 217 12.42 -4.47 -15.31
C TYR A 217 13.57 -4.09 -16.24
N GLY A 218 13.52 -2.88 -16.82
CA GLY A 218 14.42 -2.51 -17.90
C GLY A 218 14.29 -3.50 -19.08
N ALA A 219 15.41 -4.10 -19.49
CA ALA A 219 15.43 -5.14 -20.53
C ALA A 219 15.17 -6.58 -19.97
N THR A 220 15.05 -6.75 -18.65
CA THR A 220 14.92 -8.06 -18.02
C THR A 220 13.45 -8.41 -17.76
N LYS A 221 13.08 -9.67 -18.02
CA LYS A 221 11.77 -10.23 -17.67
C LYS A 221 11.88 -11.03 -16.37
N ILE A 222 11.02 -10.77 -15.41
CA ILE A 222 11.01 -11.46 -14.11
C ILE A 222 9.62 -12.00 -13.79
N ARG A 223 9.55 -12.96 -12.85
CA ARG A 223 8.31 -13.54 -12.34
C ARG A 223 8.44 -13.77 -10.83
N TRP A 224 7.34 -13.61 -10.11
CA TRP A 224 7.24 -14.07 -8.72
C TRP A 224 7.00 -15.58 -8.69
N SER A 225 7.79 -16.29 -7.90
CA SER A 225 7.67 -17.75 -7.75
C SER A 225 6.85 -18.14 -6.51
N LYS A 226 6.82 -17.29 -5.46
CA LYS A 226 6.21 -17.63 -4.18
C LYS A 226 5.20 -16.59 -3.70
N GLY A 227 5.64 -15.36 -3.49
CA GLY A 227 4.82 -14.26 -3.03
C GLY A 227 4.02 -13.60 -4.14
N GLN A 228 3.81 -12.31 -4.01
CA GLN A 228 3.05 -11.48 -4.94
C GLN A 228 3.74 -10.15 -5.20
N PRO A 229 3.54 -9.53 -6.37
CA PRO A 229 4.07 -8.21 -6.66
C PRO A 229 3.39 -7.14 -5.79
N LEU A 230 4.19 -6.24 -5.21
CA LEU A 230 3.69 -5.06 -4.52
C LEU A 230 3.22 -4.03 -5.56
N GLY A 231 1.93 -3.71 -5.58
CA GLY A 231 1.35 -2.68 -6.47
C GLY A 231 0.05 -3.07 -7.16
N LEU A 232 -0.34 -4.35 -7.16
CA LEU A 232 -1.68 -4.76 -7.59
C LEU A 232 -2.73 -4.27 -6.58
N TYR A 233 -3.91 -3.89 -7.06
CA TYR A 233 -4.98 -3.35 -6.22
C TYR A 233 -5.33 -4.22 -5.01
N PRO A 234 -5.45 -5.57 -5.13
CA PRO A 234 -5.74 -6.43 -3.99
C PRO A 234 -4.52 -6.76 -3.10
N SER A 235 -3.28 -6.48 -3.54
CA SER A 235 -2.06 -7.01 -2.92
C SER A 235 -1.94 -6.78 -1.43
N PHE A 236 -2.00 -5.51 -1.00
CA PHE A 236 -1.84 -5.17 0.41
C PHE A 236 -3.00 -5.72 1.25
N GLY A 237 -4.25 -5.53 0.79
CA GLY A 237 -5.42 -5.98 1.51
C GLY A 237 -5.47 -7.49 1.69
N SER A 238 -5.16 -8.26 0.64
CA SER A 238 -5.14 -9.72 0.72
C SER A 238 -4.04 -10.23 1.65
N PHE A 239 -2.88 -9.60 1.60
CA PHE A 239 -1.78 -9.91 2.51
C PHE A 239 -2.18 -9.63 3.96
N ALA A 240 -2.65 -8.41 4.27
CA ALA A 240 -3.06 -8.01 5.63
C ALA A 240 -4.14 -8.94 6.20
N LEU A 241 -5.16 -9.27 5.39
CA LEU A 241 -6.24 -10.17 5.78
C LEU A 241 -5.72 -11.56 6.15
N VAL A 242 -4.92 -12.18 5.26
CA VAL A 242 -4.46 -13.57 5.46
C VAL A 242 -3.37 -13.67 6.52
N HIS A 243 -2.52 -12.65 6.63
CA HIS A 243 -1.51 -12.57 7.67
C HIS A 243 -2.16 -12.49 9.08
N GLY A 244 -3.16 -11.63 9.25
CA GLY A 244 -3.88 -11.54 10.51
C GLY A 244 -4.70 -12.79 10.81
N LEU A 245 -5.33 -13.40 9.80
CA LEU A 245 -6.04 -14.67 9.94
C LEU A 245 -5.12 -15.82 10.41
N LEU A 246 -3.89 -15.82 9.92
CA LEU A 246 -2.87 -16.80 10.30
C LEU A 246 -2.55 -16.70 11.80
N LEU A 247 -2.38 -15.49 12.33
CA LEU A 247 -2.20 -15.26 13.75
C LEU A 247 -3.44 -15.64 14.57
N PHE A 248 -4.63 -15.33 14.08
CA PHE A 248 -5.88 -15.73 14.71
C PHE A 248 -6.00 -17.24 14.83
N PHE A 249 -5.69 -17.97 13.76
CA PHE A 249 -5.63 -19.43 13.75
C PHE A 249 -4.61 -19.96 14.79
N LEU A 250 -3.41 -19.41 14.82
CA LEU A 250 -2.36 -19.80 15.77
C LEU A 250 -2.73 -19.51 17.21
N ASN A 251 -3.56 -18.50 17.45
CA ASN A 251 -4.10 -18.15 18.76
C ASN A 251 -5.42 -18.89 19.10
N GLU A 252 -5.61 -20.05 18.49
CA GLU A 252 -6.76 -20.92 18.72
C GLU A 252 -8.11 -20.23 18.47
N ASP A 253 -8.14 -19.41 17.39
CA ASP A 253 -9.31 -18.64 16.97
C ASP A 253 -9.81 -17.64 18.03
N ARG A 254 -8.89 -17.09 18.80
CA ARG A 254 -9.14 -16.02 19.78
C ARG A 254 -8.26 -14.83 19.47
N HIS A 255 -8.79 -13.63 19.66
CA HIS A 255 -7.98 -12.43 19.58
C HIS A 255 -7.41 -12.03 20.94
N ASN A 256 -8.24 -11.88 21.96
CA ASN A 256 -7.89 -11.52 23.34
C ASN A 256 -6.91 -10.35 23.48
N ASP A 257 -6.86 -9.48 22.47
CA ASP A 257 -5.88 -8.39 22.35
C ASP A 257 -4.40 -8.88 22.38
N ASP A 258 -4.16 -10.14 22.02
CA ASP A 258 -2.84 -10.76 22.06
C ASP A 258 -1.94 -10.38 20.89
N PHE A 259 -2.51 -9.87 19.80
CA PHE A 259 -1.76 -9.46 18.61
C PHE A 259 -2.50 -8.43 17.78
N PHE A 260 -1.74 -7.65 16.99
CA PHE A 260 -2.27 -6.67 16.04
C PHE A 260 -1.42 -6.66 14.77
N VAL A 261 -2.05 -6.37 13.63
CA VAL A 261 -1.44 -6.47 12.30
C VAL A 261 -1.70 -5.21 11.49
N LEU A 262 -0.67 -4.71 10.85
CA LEU A 262 -0.73 -3.66 9.82
C LEU A 262 0.09 -4.09 8.60
N GLY A 263 -0.53 -4.85 7.70
CA GLY A 263 0.19 -5.43 6.58
C GLY A 263 1.28 -6.40 7.04
N ASP A 264 2.54 -6.02 6.86
CA ASP A 264 3.73 -6.77 7.29
C ASP A 264 4.17 -6.45 8.72
N ASP A 265 3.76 -5.31 9.27
CA ASP A 265 4.01 -4.98 10.69
C ASP A 265 3.12 -5.80 11.61
N VAL A 266 3.73 -6.51 12.53
CA VAL A 266 3.04 -7.32 13.55
C VAL A 266 3.55 -6.97 14.93
N VAL A 267 2.62 -6.82 15.88
CA VAL A 267 2.94 -6.80 17.29
C VAL A 267 2.20 -7.93 18.02
N ILE A 268 2.93 -8.70 18.80
CA ILE A 268 2.41 -9.82 19.58
C ILE A 268 2.66 -9.53 21.07
N LEU A 269 1.64 -9.73 21.90
CA LEU A 269 1.67 -9.48 23.35
C LEU A 269 1.66 -10.77 24.18
N ASN A 270 1.66 -11.91 23.51
CA ASN A 270 1.60 -13.24 24.10
C ASN A 270 2.81 -14.07 23.63
N SER A 271 3.59 -14.59 24.58
CA SER A 271 4.82 -15.33 24.28
C SER A 271 4.57 -16.67 23.57
N GLU A 272 3.51 -17.40 23.93
CA GLU A 272 3.19 -18.68 23.30
C GLU A 272 2.78 -18.48 21.84
N LEU A 273 1.97 -17.44 21.58
CA LEU A 273 1.59 -17.07 20.21
C LEU A 273 2.82 -16.68 19.39
N TYR A 274 3.75 -15.92 19.98
CA TYR A 274 5.00 -15.55 19.32
C TYR A 274 5.79 -16.80 18.89
N GLU A 275 6.02 -17.77 19.77
CA GLU A 275 6.76 -18.98 19.45
C GLU A 275 6.07 -19.81 18.33
N ARG A 276 4.75 -19.96 18.41
CA ARG A 276 3.96 -20.61 17.36
C ARG A 276 4.10 -19.89 16.01
N TYR A 277 4.06 -18.55 16.03
CA TYR A 277 4.16 -17.73 14.85
C TYR A 277 5.54 -17.84 14.18
N ILE A 278 6.63 -17.71 14.94
CA ILE A 278 8.00 -17.88 14.43
C ILE A 278 8.21 -19.28 13.83
N THR A 279 7.71 -20.30 14.53
CA THR A 279 7.79 -21.67 14.05
C THR A 279 7.07 -21.86 12.73
N LEU A 280 5.86 -21.26 12.58
CA LEU A 280 5.12 -21.35 11.34
C LEU A 280 5.77 -20.57 10.20
N LEU A 281 6.26 -19.35 10.45
CA LEU A 281 6.99 -18.57 9.44
C LEU A 281 8.20 -19.35 8.88
N SER A 282 8.93 -20.05 9.75
CA SER A 282 10.03 -20.92 9.31
C SER A 282 9.53 -22.05 8.41
N LYS A 283 8.40 -22.70 8.76
CA LYS A 283 7.83 -23.79 7.95
C LYS A 283 7.33 -23.34 6.58
N ILE A 284 6.79 -22.13 6.49
CA ILE A 284 6.36 -21.55 5.22
C ILE A 284 7.49 -20.73 4.54
N GLU A 285 8.70 -20.80 5.06
CA GLU A 285 9.91 -20.11 4.56
C GLU A 285 9.67 -18.59 4.32
N CYS A 286 8.99 -17.94 5.24
CA CYS A 286 8.82 -16.50 5.25
C CYS A 286 9.83 -15.89 6.24
N PRO A 287 10.92 -15.27 5.77
CA PRO A 287 12.00 -14.85 6.65
C PRO A 287 11.63 -13.61 7.47
N ILE A 288 12.18 -13.55 8.68
CA ILE A 288 12.06 -12.42 9.60
C ILE A 288 13.27 -11.52 9.43
N SER A 289 13.06 -10.22 9.49
CA SER A 289 14.12 -9.23 9.56
C SER A 289 14.60 -9.07 11.01
N HIS A 290 15.58 -9.85 11.43
CA HIS A 290 16.11 -9.79 12.80
C HIS A 290 16.66 -8.41 13.18
N SER A 291 17.19 -7.65 12.21
CA SER A 291 17.74 -6.30 12.46
C SER A 291 16.66 -5.24 12.71
N LYS A 292 15.42 -5.51 12.32
CA LYS A 292 14.28 -4.59 12.48
C LYS A 292 13.24 -5.10 13.48
N SER A 293 13.24 -6.40 13.75
CA SER A 293 12.37 -6.98 14.78
C SER A 293 12.89 -6.64 16.17
N LEU A 294 11.97 -6.31 17.08
CA LEU A 294 12.28 -5.89 18.44
C LEU A 294 11.49 -6.73 19.45
N VAL A 295 12.20 -7.38 20.36
CA VAL A 295 11.62 -8.12 21.50
C VAL A 295 12.08 -7.44 22.79
N SER A 296 11.18 -6.78 23.50
CA SER A 296 11.54 -5.99 24.67
C SER A 296 10.36 -5.86 25.65
N ASN A 297 10.68 -5.66 26.93
CA ASN A 297 9.71 -5.33 27.98
C ASN A 297 9.72 -3.83 28.35
N THR A 298 10.47 -3.01 27.63
CA THR A 298 10.60 -1.56 27.89
C THR A 298 10.17 -0.69 26.70
N VAL A 299 10.32 -1.20 25.50
CA VAL A 299 10.01 -0.48 24.25
C VAL A 299 9.46 -1.45 23.21
N ALA A 300 8.53 -0.97 22.40
CA ALA A 300 7.99 -1.67 21.25
C ALA A 300 7.99 -0.75 20.02
N GLU A 301 7.94 -1.34 18.83
CA GLU A 301 7.74 -0.61 17.58
C GLU A 301 6.47 -1.11 16.91
N PHE A 302 5.64 -0.19 16.38
CA PHE A 302 4.49 -0.52 15.55
C PHE A 302 4.10 0.66 14.67
N ALA A 303 3.81 0.40 13.40
CA ALA A 303 3.43 1.41 12.42
C ALA A 303 4.44 2.58 12.30
N GLY A 304 5.74 2.28 12.43
CA GLY A 304 6.81 3.27 12.39
C GLY A 304 6.88 4.19 13.62
N LYS A 305 6.25 3.82 14.73
CA LYS A 305 6.28 4.55 16.01
C LYS A 305 6.91 3.71 17.10
N LEU A 306 7.70 4.34 17.97
CA LEU A 306 8.24 3.70 19.16
C LEU A 306 7.30 3.95 20.34
N LEU A 307 6.94 2.88 21.04
CA LEU A 307 6.06 2.92 22.19
C LEU A 307 6.83 2.51 23.45
N THR A 308 6.62 3.27 24.52
CA THR A 308 7.08 2.97 25.86
C THR A 308 5.91 3.03 26.82
N LYS A 309 6.06 2.55 28.03
CA LYS A 309 5.03 2.69 29.08
C LYS A 309 4.64 4.15 29.40
N HIS A 310 5.47 5.12 28.99
CA HIS A 310 5.27 6.55 29.27
C HIS A 310 4.69 7.34 28.10
N GLY A 311 4.74 6.81 26.90
CA GLY A 311 4.25 7.53 25.73
C GLY A 311 4.67 6.92 24.41
N VAL A 312 4.30 7.61 23.34
CA VAL A 312 4.58 7.25 21.95
C VAL A 312 5.53 8.27 21.36
N VAL A 313 6.57 7.78 20.69
CA VAL A 313 7.58 8.62 20.03
C VAL A 313 7.51 8.38 18.53
N GLU A 314 7.29 9.43 17.78
CA GLU A 314 7.32 9.34 16.31
C GLU A 314 8.75 9.33 15.79
N GLN A 315 9.02 8.43 14.87
CA GLN A 315 10.32 8.37 14.20
C GLN A 315 10.40 9.45 13.13
N THR A 316 11.44 10.28 13.20
CA THR A 316 11.73 11.27 12.17
C THR A 316 12.45 10.60 11.00
N LYS A 317 11.78 10.45 9.87
CA LYS A 317 12.40 9.94 8.64
C LYS A 317 13.01 11.10 7.86
N TRP A 318 14.32 11.06 7.68
CA TRP A 318 15.07 12.08 6.93
C TRP A 318 14.76 12.01 5.44
N ARG A 319 14.55 13.19 4.86
CA ARG A 319 14.65 13.42 3.40
C ARG A 319 15.81 14.37 3.14
N ASN A 320 16.40 14.29 1.95
CA ASN A 320 17.31 15.35 1.50
C ASN A 320 16.59 16.70 1.59
N ILE A 321 17.31 17.72 2.09
CA ILE A 321 16.80 19.09 2.14
C ILE A 321 16.89 19.67 0.73
N SER A 322 15.89 19.40 -0.08
CA SER A 322 15.67 19.99 -1.40
C SER A 322 14.67 21.12 -1.32
N ASP A 323 14.48 21.84 -2.41
CA ASP A 323 13.43 22.85 -2.50
C ASP A 323 12.01 22.24 -2.41
N ASP A 324 11.88 20.95 -2.65
CA ASP A 324 10.60 20.23 -2.61
C ASP A 324 10.28 19.63 -1.23
N SER A 325 11.28 19.41 -0.37
CA SER A 325 11.13 18.67 0.89
C SER A 325 11.47 19.47 2.16
N PHE A 326 11.98 20.70 2.05
CA PHE A 326 12.45 21.43 3.23
C PHE A 326 11.33 21.81 4.21
N LEU A 327 10.11 22.03 3.73
CA LEU A 327 8.95 22.31 4.60
C LEU A 327 8.55 21.07 5.40
N ASP A 328 8.56 19.89 4.78
CA ASP A 328 8.28 18.63 5.47
C ASP A 328 9.33 18.32 6.52
N ASN A 329 10.61 18.58 6.21
CA ASN A 329 11.67 18.45 7.21
C ASN A 329 11.48 19.42 8.40
N LEU A 330 11.03 20.65 8.13
CA LEU A 330 10.71 21.59 9.21
C LEU A 330 9.53 21.13 10.06
N ARG A 331 8.47 20.61 9.45
CA ARG A 331 7.32 20.05 10.17
C ARG A 331 7.73 18.88 11.06
N ASN A 332 8.55 17.96 10.52
CA ASN A 332 8.94 16.74 11.21
C ASN A 332 10.00 16.97 12.32
N ILE A 333 11.00 17.82 12.06
CA ILE A 333 12.12 18.05 12.98
C ILE A 333 11.82 19.23 13.93
N GLY A 334 10.94 20.13 13.50
CA GLY A 334 10.57 21.34 14.22
C GLY A 334 11.48 22.54 13.91
N PRO A 335 11.28 23.67 14.64
CA PRO A 335 11.92 24.95 14.38
C PRO A 335 13.46 24.94 14.33
N LYS A 336 14.10 24.02 15.04
CA LYS A 336 15.56 23.87 15.06
C LYS A 336 16.14 23.53 13.69
N ALA A 337 15.34 22.90 12.80
CA ALA A 337 15.75 22.57 11.44
C ALA A 337 15.97 23.80 10.54
N MET A 338 15.50 24.99 10.94
CA MET A 338 15.80 26.26 10.24
C MET A 338 17.29 26.47 10.00
N ARG A 339 18.15 25.97 10.88
CA ARG A 339 19.61 26.10 10.77
C ARG A 339 20.18 25.35 9.58
N LEU A 340 19.49 24.29 9.12
CA LEU A 340 19.92 23.42 8.03
C LEU A 340 19.50 23.97 6.65
N LEU A 341 18.62 24.97 6.61
CA LEU A 341 18.06 25.50 5.38
C LEU A 341 18.97 26.52 4.70
N LYS A 342 18.91 26.55 3.37
CA LYS A 342 19.51 27.61 2.54
C LYS A 342 18.83 28.95 2.82
N PRO A 343 19.51 30.10 2.58
CA PRO A 343 18.92 31.44 2.84
C PRO A 343 17.56 31.66 2.17
N ARG A 344 17.39 31.18 0.92
CA ARG A 344 16.12 31.25 0.18
C ARG A 344 15.01 30.42 0.87
N GLN A 345 15.30 29.19 1.24
CA GLN A 345 14.36 28.31 1.95
C GLN A 345 13.94 28.89 3.31
N ARG A 346 14.89 29.53 4.04
CA ARG A 346 14.59 30.22 5.30
C ARG A 346 13.60 31.37 5.12
N LYS A 347 13.70 32.14 4.02
CA LYS A 347 12.73 33.21 3.73
C LYS A 347 11.33 32.64 3.58
N VAL A 348 11.16 31.60 2.78
CA VAL A 348 9.85 30.92 2.58
C VAL A 348 9.34 30.35 3.90
N ALA A 349 10.17 29.63 4.65
CA ALA A 349 9.80 29.06 5.93
C ALA A 349 9.34 30.14 6.94
N LYS A 350 9.98 31.32 6.98
CA LYS A 350 9.55 32.44 7.83
C LYS A 350 8.18 33.01 7.44
N ILE A 351 7.87 33.06 6.15
CA ILE A 351 6.55 33.51 5.66
C ILE A 351 5.46 32.53 6.11
N LEU A 352 5.73 31.22 6.01
CA LEU A 352 4.79 30.15 6.32
C LEU A 352 4.79 29.75 7.81
N TRP A 353 5.61 30.41 8.64
CA TRP A 353 5.95 29.97 9.99
C TRP A 353 4.74 29.71 10.90
N ASP A 354 3.88 30.71 11.03
CA ASP A 354 2.73 30.71 11.91
C ASP A 354 1.40 30.42 11.18
N ILE A 355 1.42 30.33 9.87
CA ILE A 355 0.24 29.93 9.08
C ILE A 355 -0.15 28.50 9.44
N PRO A 356 -1.44 28.22 9.69
CA PRO A 356 -1.89 26.88 10.02
C PRO A 356 -1.50 25.83 8.97
N ASP A 357 -1.23 24.60 9.40
CA ASP A 357 -0.83 23.48 8.56
C ASP A 357 -1.90 23.11 7.55
N PHE A 358 -3.18 23.14 7.92
CA PHE A 358 -4.31 22.90 7.00
C PHE A 358 -4.42 23.95 5.87
N MET A 359 -3.75 25.11 6.01
CA MET A 359 -3.61 26.12 4.96
C MET A 359 -2.27 26.01 4.19
N GLY A 360 -1.52 24.93 4.41
CA GLY A 360 -0.20 24.74 3.80
C GLY A 360 0.97 25.42 4.52
N GLY A 361 0.73 26.03 5.68
CA GLY A 361 1.75 26.62 6.54
C GLY A 361 2.53 25.60 7.37
N LEU A 362 3.42 26.10 8.24
CA LEU A 362 4.20 25.27 9.17
C LEU A 362 3.51 25.06 10.52
N GLY A 363 2.50 25.86 10.85
CA GLY A 363 1.71 25.73 12.07
C GLY A 363 2.43 26.11 13.37
N PHE A 364 3.67 26.60 13.30
CA PHE A 364 4.43 26.99 14.49
C PHE A 364 3.84 28.27 15.11
N ASN A 365 3.58 28.24 16.40
CA ASN A 365 3.00 29.38 17.11
C ASN A 365 3.67 29.62 18.46
N PRO A 366 4.97 29.98 18.49
CA PRO A 366 5.67 30.20 19.73
C PRO A 366 5.15 31.43 20.49
N ASP A 367 4.57 32.41 19.79
CA ASP A 367 4.11 33.68 20.34
C ASP A 367 2.63 33.65 20.78
N GLY A 368 1.94 32.50 20.62
CA GLY A 368 0.54 32.30 21.03
C GLY A 368 -0.47 33.14 20.25
N ILE A 369 -0.18 33.45 18.97
CA ILE A 369 -1.08 34.24 18.10
C ILE A 369 -2.42 33.53 17.94
N PRO A 370 -3.57 34.20 18.08
CA PRO A 370 -4.88 33.64 17.89
C PRO A 370 -5.04 32.96 16.50
N LEU A 371 -5.81 31.89 16.45
CA LEU A 371 -5.99 31.12 15.22
C LEU A 371 -6.59 31.97 14.08
N GLU A 372 -7.54 32.86 14.41
CA GLU A 372 -8.19 33.76 13.46
C GLU A 372 -7.19 34.69 12.77
N ASP A 373 -6.26 35.27 13.52
CA ASP A 373 -5.21 36.16 12.99
C ASP A 373 -4.25 35.41 12.07
N ARG A 374 -3.93 34.16 12.42
CA ARG A 374 -3.07 33.28 11.64
C ARG A 374 -3.75 32.85 10.34
N ILE A 375 -5.07 32.59 10.37
CA ILE A 375 -5.89 32.31 9.17
C ILE A 375 -5.93 33.56 8.30
N PHE A 376 -6.21 34.73 8.87
CA PHE A 376 -6.25 36.00 8.12
C PHE A 376 -4.92 36.29 7.43
N LYS A 377 -3.81 36.09 8.13
CA LYS A 377 -2.47 36.22 7.55
C LYS A 377 -2.27 35.27 6.37
N GLY A 378 -2.71 34.01 6.48
CA GLY A 378 -2.68 33.03 5.40
C GLY A 378 -3.50 33.47 4.20
N LEU A 379 -4.71 33.97 4.40
CA LEU A 379 -5.57 34.49 3.33
C LEU A 379 -4.91 35.68 2.61
N CYS A 380 -4.36 36.65 3.35
CA CYS A 380 -3.66 37.79 2.77
C CYS A 380 -2.43 37.36 1.94
N LEU A 381 -1.76 36.29 2.35
CA LEU A 381 -0.60 35.78 1.63
C LEU A 381 -0.99 35.20 0.25
N PHE A 382 -2.14 34.54 0.16
CA PHE A 382 -2.62 33.95 -1.08
C PHE A 382 -3.22 34.97 -2.05
N ASP A 383 -3.65 36.15 -1.56
CA ASP A 383 -4.14 37.26 -2.38
C ASP A 383 -3.00 38.09 -3.03
N GLY A 384 -1.78 37.98 -2.54
CA GLY A 384 -0.62 38.66 -3.10
C GLY A 384 -0.07 37.93 -4.35
N ARG A 385 -0.18 38.52 -5.56
CA ARG A 385 0.19 37.90 -6.85
C ARG A 385 1.63 37.34 -6.88
N GLU A 386 2.61 38.03 -6.30
CA GLU A 386 4.01 37.57 -6.29
C GLU A 386 4.25 36.39 -5.36
N THR A 387 3.65 36.41 -4.17
CA THR A 387 3.80 35.36 -3.18
C THR A 387 3.01 34.09 -3.57
N ALA A 388 1.82 34.28 -4.16
CA ALA A 388 1.02 33.18 -4.70
C ALA A 388 1.73 32.51 -5.88
N SER A 389 2.33 33.26 -6.79
CA SER A 389 3.13 32.74 -7.91
C SER A 389 4.34 31.93 -7.41
N TYR A 390 5.00 32.42 -6.37
CA TYR A 390 6.15 31.75 -5.77
C TYR A 390 5.74 30.44 -5.07
N LEU A 391 4.67 30.46 -4.30
CA LEU A 391 4.12 29.27 -3.64
C LEU A 391 3.54 28.25 -4.65
N MET A 392 2.87 28.70 -5.70
CA MET A 392 2.40 27.84 -6.79
C MET A 392 3.55 27.21 -7.57
N SER A 393 4.69 27.90 -7.70
CA SER A 393 5.88 27.32 -8.35
C SER A 393 6.49 26.18 -7.52
N PHE A 394 6.32 26.22 -6.18
CA PHE A 394 6.68 25.14 -5.29
C PHE A 394 5.67 23.98 -5.35
N ASN A 395 4.37 24.29 -5.32
CA ASN A 395 3.32 23.26 -5.39
C ASN A 395 3.30 22.53 -6.74
N LYS A 396 3.62 23.19 -7.86
CA LYS A 396 3.76 22.52 -9.17
C LYS A 396 4.89 21.50 -9.26
N LYS A 397 5.85 21.54 -8.33
CA LYS A 397 6.94 20.55 -8.24
C LYS A 397 6.63 19.43 -7.25
N ILE A 398 5.56 19.56 -6.47
CA ILE A 398 5.11 18.55 -5.49
C ILE A 398 4.02 17.66 -6.09
N ASN A 399 3.34 18.10 -7.15
CA ASN A 399 2.41 17.34 -7.99
C ASN A 399 3.13 16.84 -9.25
#